data_530080df9010605affe60508c983620c
#
_entry.id   530080df9010605affe60508c983620c
#
_cell.length_a   1.000
_cell.length_b   1.000
_cell.length_c   1.000
_cell.angle_alpha   90.00
_cell.angle_beta   90.00
_cell.angle_gamma   90.00
#
_symmetry.space_group_name_H-M   'P 1'
#
loop_
_entity.id
_entity.type
_entity.pdbx_description
1 polymer ?
#
loop_
_entity_poly.entity_id
_entity_poly.type
_entity_poly.pdbx_seq_one_letter_code
_entity_poly.pdbx_strand_id
1 'polypeptide(L)'
;MASSSTAQCIASLARLNISSAVRPSIATTIPRFAAPSVAQSRWKSAGTMAMRAREREKEKLKKKRKQQRHREYKYATPSKEEQFALMDAMRYLRASEVGYPPASATYELALKIRTIKNGPVIRGRIRLPYPVKNDARIAVICKEDSPAMQEARAQGAVAFGEESLFDLIRNTKGPLPFNRLICHSDSEPALKKANLGRVLGPKGLMPSIKTNTITRSIPAMMHDMVGAENYRERIGAIRMPIGNIQFTPKQLADNIKVLISHVKGNITILEDRCRKDLVEVVLSSSRGPGFSLNGALASVDDKLTPAHLSMAM
;
A
#
# COMPACT_ATOMS: atom_id res chain seq x y z
N MET A 1 31.87 -22.66 -42.48
CA MET A 1 31.53 -21.99 -43.75
C MET A 1 30.69 -20.76 -43.43
N ALA A 2 31.25 -19.61 -43.78
CA ALA A 2 30.68 -18.32 -44.17
C ALA A 2 29.77 -17.65 -43.12
N SER A 3 30.18 -16.62 -42.36
CA SER A 3 30.61 -15.22 -42.66
C SER A 3 29.50 -14.38 -43.30
N SER A 4 29.09 -13.33 -42.59
CA SER A 4 29.00 -11.92 -43.02
C SER A 4 28.16 -11.14 -42.01
N SER A 5 28.68 -10.24 -41.22
CA SER A 5 29.19 -8.88 -41.52
C SER A 5 28.16 -7.99 -42.21
N THR A 6 27.57 -7.05 -41.45
CA THR A 6 27.04 -5.77 -41.99
C THR A 6 27.15 -4.73 -40.90
N ALA A 7 28.13 -3.97 -40.98
CA ALA A 7 28.29 -2.60 -41.48
C ALA A 7 27.49 -1.55 -40.67
N GLN A 8 28.27 -0.85 -39.84
CA GLN A 8 27.96 0.45 -39.21
C GLN A 8 27.88 1.55 -40.29
N CYS A 9 26.84 2.34 -40.26
CA CYS A 9 26.81 3.65 -40.91
C CYS A 9 26.80 4.74 -39.84
N ILE A 10 27.97 5.32 -39.65
CA ILE A 10 28.15 6.57 -38.89
C ILE A 10 28.00 7.71 -39.91
N ALA A 11 26.96 8.52 -39.77
CA ALA A 11 26.85 9.79 -40.48
C ALA A 11 27.26 10.92 -39.55
N SER A 12 28.46 11.40 -39.72
CA SER A 12 28.99 12.62 -39.14
C SER A 12 28.52 13.84 -39.96
N LEU A 13 27.66 14.69 -39.40
CA LEU A 13 27.34 16.00 -39.99
C LEU A 13 28.38 17.03 -39.54
N ALA A 14 29.22 17.41 -40.45
CA ALA A 14 30.17 18.50 -40.33
C ALA A 14 29.43 19.86 -40.26
N ARG A 15 29.77 20.66 -39.25
CA ARG A 15 29.33 22.05 -39.13
C ARG A 15 30.10 22.90 -40.10
N LEU A 16 29.42 23.49 -41.06
CA LEU A 16 29.97 24.54 -41.92
C LEU A 16 29.84 25.89 -41.22
N ASN A 17 30.98 26.46 -40.85
CA ASN A 17 31.09 27.84 -40.41
C ASN A 17 31.15 28.72 -41.66
N ILE A 18 30.13 29.55 -41.89
CA ILE A 18 30.17 30.57 -42.92
C ILE A 18 30.63 31.86 -42.24
N SER A 19 31.87 32.23 -42.55
CA SER A 19 32.42 33.53 -42.18
C SER A 19 31.76 34.66 -43.04
N SER A 20 31.15 35.59 -42.35
CA SER A 20 30.56 36.80 -42.97
C SER A 20 31.63 37.76 -43.47
N ALA A 21 31.66 38.00 -44.76
CA ALA A 21 32.47 39.01 -45.38
C ALA A 21 31.97 40.44 -45.03
N VAL A 22 32.88 41.25 -44.54
CA VAL A 22 32.70 42.67 -44.26
C VAL A 22 32.56 43.44 -45.55
N ARG A 23 31.45 44.16 -45.76
CA ARG A 23 31.30 45.18 -46.79
C ARG A 23 31.50 46.56 -46.18
N PRO A 24 32.30 47.44 -46.79
CA PRO A 24 32.43 48.80 -46.34
C PRO A 24 31.18 49.62 -46.73
N SER A 25 30.54 50.21 -45.75
CA SER A 25 29.43 51.13 -45.98
C SER A 25 29.91 52.57 -46.20
N ILE A 26 29.55 53.11 -47.35
CA ILE A 26 29.72 54.55 -47.69
C ILE A 26 28.75 55.33 -46.83
N ALA A 27 29.29 56.24 -46.02
CA ALA A 27 28.51 57.10 -45.17
C ALA A 27 27.93 58.24 -46.01
N THR A 28 26.61 58.22 -46.19
CA THR A 28 25.87 59.43 -46.70
C THR A 28 25.18 60.05 -45.47
N THR A 29 25.76 61.14 -45.06
CA THR A 29 25.22 62.00 -43.96
C THR A 29 23.97 62.74 -44.45
N ILE A 30 22.79 62.32 -44.02
CA ILE A 30 21.55 63.04 -44.11
C ILE A 30 21.20 63.57 -42.73
N PRO A 31 20.97 64.83 -42.49
CA PRO A 31 20.59 65.33 -41.18
C PRO A 31 19.15 64.90 -40.88
N ARG A 32 19.00 63.98 -39.97
CA ARG A 32 17.69 63.60 -39.42
C ARG A 32 17.28 64.65 -38.40
N PHE A 33 16.25 65.42 -38.73
CA PHE A 33 15.48 66.15 -37.74
C PHE A 33 14.92 65.10 -36.72
N ALA A 34 15.39 65.21 -35.52
CA ALA A 34 14.86 64.36 -34.40
C ALA A 34 13.47 64.93 -34.05
N ALA A 35 12.44 64.20 -34.48
CA ALA A 35 11.12 64.38 -33.91
C ALA A 35 11.13 63.79 -32.49
N PRO A 36 10.58 64.53 -31.51
CA PRO A 36 10.49 63.97 -30.16
C PRO A 36 9.61 62.75 -30.19
N SER A 37 10.20 61.55 -29.94
CA SER A 37 9.44 60.32 -29.73
C SER A 37 8.66 60.48 -28.44
N VAL A 38 7.38 60.84 -28.55
CA VAL A 38 6.43 60.69 -27.44
C VAL A 38 6.31 59.20 -27.13
N ALA A 39 7.04 58.78 -26.11
CA ALA A 39 6.89 57.46 -25.57
C ALA A 39 5.46 57.33 -25.04
N GLN A 40 4.55 56.80 -25.84
CA GLN A 40 3.23 56.42 -25.39
C GLN A 40 3.40 55.31 -24.38
N SER A 41 3.48 55.66 -23.10
CA SER A 41 3.35 54.70 -22.02
C SER A 41 1.93 54.13 -22.07
N ARG A 42 1.77 52.99 -22.72
CA ARG A 42 0.50 52.24 -22.68
C ARG A 42 0.21 51.88 -21.22
N TRP A 43 -0.63 52.67 -20.58
CA TRP A 43 -1.20 52.38 -19.29
C TRP A 43 -2.00 51.08 -19.45
N LYS A 44 -1.44 49.97 -18.95
CA LYS A 44 -2.16 48.71 -18.92
C LYS A 44 -3.32 48.89 -17.96
N SER A 45 -4.54 48.80 -18.46
CA SER A 45 -5.73 48.95 -17.62
C SER A 45 -5.69 47.94 -16.44
N ALA A 46 -6.17 48.35 -15.27
CA ALA A 46 -6.19 47.52 -14.06
C ALA A 46 -6.86 46.16 -14.30
N GLY A 47 -7.84 46.12 -15.23
CA GLY A 47 -8.49 44.88 -15.65
C GLY A 47 -7.55 43.87 -16.33
N THR A 48 -6.65 44.33 -17.21
CA THR A 48 -5.67 43.45 -17.88
C THR A 48 -4.61 42.93 -16.91
N MET A 49 -4.26 43.69 -15.88
CA MET A 49 -3.35 43.27 -14.83
C MET A 49 -4.00 42.19 -13.94
N ALA A 50 -5.27 42.37 -13.56
CA ALA A 50 -6.03 41.39 -12.79
C ALA A 50 -6.26 40.08 -13.56
N MET A 51 -6.54 40.14 -14.86
CA MET A 51 -6.65 38.92 -15.69
C MET A 51 -5.34 38.16 -15.77
N ARG A 52 -4.22 38.83 -15.99
CA ARG A 52 -2.89 38.21 -16.02
C ARG A 52 -2.49 37.62 -14.68
N ALA A 53 -2.87 38.24 -13.56
CA ALA A 53 -2.65 37.70 -12.22
C ALA A 53 -3.44 36.40 -12.02
N ARG A 54 -4.72 36.36 -12.39
CA ARG A 54 -5.57 35.15 -12.35
C ARG A 54 -5.05 34.03 -13.26
N GLU A 55 -4.54 34.34 -14.44
CA GLU A 55 -3.93 33.36 -15.34
C GLU A 55 -2.64 32.74 -14.75
N ARG A 56 -1.77 33.57 -14.18
CA ARG A 56 -0.56 33.13 -13.48
C ARG A 56 -0.88 32.26 -12.30
N GLU A 57 -1.93 32.59 -11.56
CA GLU A 57 -2.39 31.75 -10.43
C GLU A 57 -2.95 30.43 -10.90
N LYS A 58 -3.78 30.41 -11.95
CA LYS A 58 -4.26 29.18 -12.59
C LYS A 58 -3.11 28.32 -13.12
N GLU A 59 -2.09 28.94 -13.70
CA GLU A 59 -0.91 28.22 -14.20
C GLU A 59 -0.06 27.64 -13.05
N LYS A 60 0.14 28.40 -11.96
CA LYS A 60 0.78 27.90 -10.74
C LYS A 60 0.01 26.73 -10.15
N LEU A 61 -1.31 26.80 -10.11
CA LEU A 61 -2.18 25.74 -9.63
C LEU A 61 -2.09 24.50 -10.51
N LYS A 62 -2.09 24.67 -11.86
CA LYS A 62 -1.88 23.58 -12.82
C LYS A 62 -0.50 22.93 -12.65
N LYS A 63 0.58 23.72 -12.46
CA LYS A 63 1.93 23.20 -12.20
C LYS A 63 1.99 22.43 -10.87
N LYS A 64 1.39 22.95 -9.78
CA LYS A 64 1.29 22.23 -8.50
C LYS A 64 0.54 20.91 -8.64
N ARG A 65 -0.63 20.88 -9.32
CA ARG A 65 -1.40 19.65 -9.58
C ARG A 65 -0.61 18.65 -10.41
N LYS A 66 0.14 19.10 -11.43
CA LYS A 66 1.00 18.22 -12.25
C LYS A 66 2.14 17.62 -11.42
N GLN A 67 2.79 18.41 -10.56
CA GLN A 67 3.82 17.92 -9.64
C GLN A 67 3.28 16.93 -8.60
N GLN A 68 2.08 17.15 -8.05
CA GLN A 68 1.43 16.22 -7.15
C GLN A 68 1.15 14.89 -7.84
N ARG A 69 0.60 14.89 -9.07
CA ARG A 69 0.34 13.67 -9.86
C ARG A 69 1.60 12.84 -10.10
N HIS A 70 2.78 13.44 -10.24
CA HIS A 70 4.04 12.70 -10.37
C HIS A 70 4.50 12.02 -9.07
N ARG A 71 4.03 12.50 -7.91
CA ARG A 71 4.34 11.93 -6.60
C ARG A 71 3.36 10.84 -6.17
N GLU A 72 2.21 10.77 -6.82
CA GLU A 72 1.19 9.75 -6.55
C GLU A 72 1.42 8.49 -7.38
N TYR A 73 0.91 7.35 -6.90
CA TYR A 73 0.82 6.15 -7.72
C TYR A 73 -0.28 6.32 -8.76
N LYS A 74 -0.06 5.84 -9.98
CA LYS A 74 -1.08 5.84 -11.01
C LYS A 74 -1.97 4.62 -10.82
N TYR A 75 -3.27 4.83 -10.74
CA TYR A 75 -4.28 3.78 -10.70
C TYR A 75 -5.21 3.94 -11.92
N ALA A 76 -5.53 2.81 -12.56
CA ALA A 76 -6.67 2.76 -13.45
C ALA A 76 -7.93 2.80 -12.58
N THR A 77 -8.91 3.60 -12.96
CA THR A 77 -10.24 3.59 -12.34
C THR A 77 -11.09 2.64 -13.19
N PRO A 78 -11.56 1.50 -12.66
CA PRO A 78 -12.41 0.60 -13.42
C PRO A 78 -13.72 1.32 -13.78
N SER A 79 -14.26 1.01 -14.96
CA SER A 79 -15.61 1.44 -15.32
C SER A 79 -16.63 0.78 -14.39
N LYS A 80 -17.81 1.36 -14.27
CA LYS A 80 -18.87 0.77 -13.42
C LYS A 80 -19.32 -0.60 -13.94
N GLU A 81 -19.19 -0.84 -15.23
CA GLU A 81 -19.53 -2.10 -15.91
C GLU A 81 -18.54 -3.23 -15.57
N GLU A 82 -17.32 -2.89 -15.16
CA GLU A 82 -16.28 -3.85 -14.74
C GLU A 82 -16.34 -4.17 -13.23
N GLN A 83 -17.35 -3.68 -12.51
CA GLN A 83 -17.52 -3.92 -11.09
C GLN A 83 -18.58 -5.00 -10.84
N PHE A 84 -18.22 -5.96 -10.00
CA PHE A 84 -19.04 -7.12 -9.68
C PHE A 84 -19.68 -7.01 -8.30
N ALA A 85 -20.81 -7.63 -8.12
CA ALA A 85 -21.38 -7.89 -6.80
C ALA A 85 -20.55 -8.94 -6.07
N LEU A 86 -20.59 -8.94 -4.73
CA LEU A 86 -19.79 -9.86 -3.93
C LEU A 86 -20.09 -11.32 -4.23
N MET A 87 -21.36 -11.68 -4.39
CA MET A 87 -21.78 -13.06 -4.68
C MET A 87 -21.29 -13.55 -6.04
N ASP A 88 -21.34 -12.69 -7.07
CA ASP A 88 -20.85 -13.03 -8.40
C ASP A 88 -19.33 -13.23 -8.41
N ALA A 89 -18.62 -12.31 -7.76
CA ALA A 89 -17.17 -12.43 -7.60
C ALA A 89 -16.79 -13.72 -6.87
N MET A 90 -17.50 -14.09 -5.78
CA MET A 90 -17.28 -15.35 -5.08
C MET A 90 -17.55 -16.57 -5.96
N ARG A 91 -18.60 -16.55 -6.76
CA ARG A 91 -18.94 -17.64 -7.69
C ARG A 91 -17.83 -17.86 -8.72
N TYR A 92 -17.35 -16.79 -9.34
CA TYR A 92 -16.27 -16.88 -10.32
C TYR A 92 -14.96 -17.35 -9.69
N LEU A 93 -14.64 -16.85 -8.49
CA LEU A 93 -13.45 -17.28 -7.76
C LEU A 93 -13.51 -18.75 -7.34
N ARG A 94 -14.66 -19.23 -6.88
CA ARG A 94 -14.86 -20.65 -6.59
C ARG A 94 -14.69 -21.52 -7.82
N ALA A 95 -15.23 -21.09 -8.95
CA ALA A 95 -15.07 -21.80 -10.23
C ALA A 95 -13.59 -21.87 -10.66
N SER A 96 -12.81 -20.82 -10.40
CA SER A 96 -11.38 -20.80 -10.74
C SER A 96 -10.51 -21.69 -9.84
N GLU A 97 -10.95 -22.00 -8.63
CA GLU A 97 -10.22 -22.82 -7.65
C GLU A 97 -10.67 -24.29 -7.62
N VAL A 98 -11.56 -24.70 -8.54
CA VAL A 98 -11.98 -26.11 -8.65
C VAL A 98 -10.75 -27.01 -8.90
N GLY A 99 -10.69 -28.12 -8.18
CA GLY A 99 -9.56 -29.07 -8.25
C GLY A 99 -8.46 -28.87 -7.21
N TYR A 100 -8.53 -27.81 -6.40
CA TYR A 100 -7.62 -27.59 -5.28
C TYR A 100 -8.29 -27.85 -3.94
N PRO A 101 -7.53 -28.27 -2.90
CA PRO A 101 -8.11 -28.49 -1.59
C PRO A 101 -8.63 -27.17 -1.01
N PRO A 102 -9.87 -27.12 -0.53
CA PRO A 102 -10.52 -25.88 -0.09
C PRO A 102 -9.83 -25.19 1.08
N ALA A 103 -9.09 -25.93 1.89
CA ALA A 103 -8.28 -25.38 2.97
C ALA A 103 -7.08 -24.55 2.50
N SER A 104 -6.59 -24.79 1.29
CA SER A 104 -5.44 -24.05 0.72
C SER A 104 -5.83 -22.77 -0.02
N ALA A 105 -7.08 -22.66 -0.43
CA ALA A 105 -7.57 -21.53 -1.20
C ALA A 105 -8.23 -20.50 -0.27
N THR A 106 -7.71 -19.29 -0.30
CA THR A 106 -8.19 -18.18 0.54
C THR A 106 -8.64 -17.01 -0.33
N TYR A 107 -9.68 -16.33 0.13
CA TYR A 107 -10.05 -15.04 -0.43
C TYR A 107 -9.09 -13.96 0.09
N GLU A 108 -8.54 -13.19 -0.82
CA GLU A 108 -7.66 -12.06 -0.53
C GLU A 108 -8.34 -10.76 -0.97
N LEU A 109 -8.29 -9.76 -0.11
CA LEU A 109 -8.78 -8.43 -0.43
C LEU A 109 -7.61 -7.49 -0.70
N ALA A 110 -7.66 -6.81 -1.82
CA ALA A 110 -6.74 -5.74 -2.15
C ALA A 110 -7.49 -4.39 -2.13
N LEU A 111 -7.12 -3.53 -1.20
CA LEU A 111 -7.61 -2.16 -1.09
C LEU A 111 -6.62 -1.23 -1.79
N LYS A 112 -7.02 -0.61 -2.89
CA LYS A 112 -6.19 0.38 -3.60
C LYS A 112 -6.43 1.76 -3.00
N ILE A 113 -5.37 2.40 -2.55
CA ILE A 113 -5.41 3.68 -1.84
C ILE A 113 -4.63 4.71 -2.64
N ARG A 114 -5.25 5.84 -2.93
CA ARG A 114 -4.56 6.99 -3.51
C ARG A 114 -3.63 7.57 -2.45
N THR A 115 -2.35 7.52 -2.68
CA THR A 115 -1.32 7.96 -1.75
C THR A 115 -0.09 8.52 -2.46
N ILE A 116 0.70 9.28 -1.73
CA ILE A 116 1.98 9.83 -2.20
C ILE A 116 3.07 8.76 -2.01
N LYS A 117 3.96 8.59 -2.99
CA LYS A 117 5.01 7.55 -3.01
C LYS A 117 5.89 7.53 -1.75
N ASN A 118 6.21 8.68 -1.19
CA ASN A 118 7.06 8.82 -0.01
C ASN A 118 6.27 9.26 1.25
N GLY A 119 4.94 9.06 1.24
CA GLY A 119 4.09 9.40 2.38
C GLY A 119 4.14 8.38 3.52
N PRO A 120 3.51 8.71 4.66
CA PRO A 120 3.37 7.79 5.77
C PRO A 120 2.58 6.55 5.32
N VAL A 121 3.03 5.37 5.74
CA VAL A 121 2.45 4.08 5.37
C VAL A 121 1.41 3.67 6.40
N ILE A 122 0.22 3.27 5.94
CA ILE A 122 -0.81 2.68 6.78
C ILE A 122 -0.38 1.27 7.18
N ARG A 123 -0.40 1.01 8.47
CA ARG A 123 -0.17 -0.32 9.04
C ARG A 123 -1.03 -0.48 10.27
N GLY A 124 -1.50 -1.67 10.48
CA GLY A 124 -2.31 -1.98 11.64
C GLY A 124 -2.44 -3.48 11.84
N ARG A 125 -3.10 -3.82 12.91
CA ARG A 125 -3.53 -5.17 13.23
C ARG A 125 -5.03 -5.13 13.41
N ILE A 126 -5.72 -6.11 12.85
CA ILE A 126 -7.17 -6.22 12.94
C ILE A 126 -7.53 -7.64 13.31
N ARG A 127 -8.52 -7.78 14.18
CA ARG A 127 -9.19 -9.05 14.45
C ARG A 127 -10.46 -9.10 13.62
N LEU A 128 -10.52 -10.06 12.72
CA LEU A 128 -11.71 -10.28 11.90
C LEU A 128 -12.78 -11.01 12.72
N PRO A 129 -14.09 -10.73 12.51
CA PRO A 129 -15.18 -11.47 13.12
C PRO A 129 -15.07 -12.98 12.85
N TYR A 130 -14.72 -13.34 11.62
CA TYR A 130 -14.47 -14.71 11.20
C TYR A 130 -13.00 -14.87 10.84
N PRO A 131 -12.17 -15.48 11.71
CA PRO A 131 -10.75 -15.59 11.48
C PRO A 131 -10.45 -16.55 10.33
N VAL A 132 -9.47 -16.19 9.50
CA VAL A 132 -9.04 -17.02 8.35
C VAL A 132 -8.17 -18.17 8.79
N LYS A 133 -7.30 -17.93 9.77
CA LYS A 133 -6.37 -18.90 10.33
C LYS A 133 -6.38 -18.83 11.86
N ASN A 134 -6.58 -19.96 12.49
CA ASN A 134 -6.55 -20.07 13.95
C ASN A 134 -5.18 -20.49 14.50
N ASP A 135 -4.20 -20.77 13.64
CA ASP A 135 -2.88 -21.29 14.02
C ASP A 135 -1.96 -20.20 14.60
N ALA A 136 -2.42 -19.47 15.58
CA ALA A 136 -1.60 -18.50 16.28
C ALA A 136 -0.67 -19.23 17.26
N ARG A 137 0.54 -19.58 16.82
CA ARG A 137 1.62 -20.06 17.68
C ARG A 137 2.37 -18.86 18.22
N ILE A 138 2.12 -18.53 19.48
CA ILE A 138 2.63 -17.33 20.13
C ILE A 138 3.84 -17.70 20.99
N ALA A 139 4.92 -16.91 20.86
CA ALA A 139 6.03 -16.93 21.81
C ALA A 139 6.05 -15.64 22.62
N VAL A 140 6.48 -15.72 23.87
CA VAL A 140 6.50 -14.59 24.81
C VAL A 140 7.88 -14.41 25.38
N ILE A 141 8.44 -13.22 25.20
CA ILE A 141 9.70 -12.79 25.83
C ILE A 141 9.35 -12.20 27.21
N CYS A 142 9.74 -12.87 28.25
CA CYS A 142 9.58 -12.43 29.63
C CYS A 142 10.74 -12.93 30.48
N LYS A 143 11.02 -12.25 31.60
CA LYS A 143 12.02 -12.70 32.55
C LYS A 143 11.65 -14.07 33.14
N GLU A 144 12.65 -14.88 33.33
CA GLU A 144 12.51 -16.15 34.03
C GLU A 144 12.02 -15.86 35.46
N ASP A 145 11.15 -16.71 35.99
CA ASP A 145 10.50 -16.59 37.31
C ASP A 145 9.60 -15.35 37.53
N SER A 146 9.18 -14.68 36.45
CA SER A 146 8.20 -13.60 36.57
C SER A 146 6.75 -14.09 36.53
N PRO A 147 5.81 -13.37 37.17
CA PRO A 147 4.37 -13.71 37.04
C PRO A 147 3.93 -13.73 35.58
N ALA A 148 4.53 -12.89 34.74
CA ALA A 148 4.31 -12.83 33.31
C ALA A 148 4.62 -14.17 32.59
N MET A 149 5.59 -14.95 33.06
CA MET A 149 5.91 -16.26 32.53
C MET A 149 4.81 -17.28 32.87
N GLN A 150 4.30 -17.25 34.10
CA GLN A 150 3.19 -18.11 34.52
C GLN A 150 1.92 -17.83 33.74
N GLU A 151 1.62 -16.54 33.51
CA GLU A 151 0.49 -16.11 32.67
C GLU A 151 0.65 -16.58 31.22
N ALA A 152 1.84 -16.42 30.63
CA ALA A 152 2.13 -16.89 29.27
C ALA A 152 1.94 -18.41 29.14
N ARG A 153 2.39 -19.19 30.14
CA ARG A 153 2.21 -20.63 30.18
C ARG A 153 0.75 -21.04 30.32
N ALA A 154 0.00 -20.35 31.19
CA ALA A 154 -1.43 -20.61 31.39
C ALA A 154 -2.25 -20.32 30.11
N GLN A 155 -1.85 -19.36 29.31
CA GLN A 155 -2.48 -19.01 28.03
C GLN A 155 -2.01 -19.85 26.84
N GLY A 156 -1.15 -20.86 27.07
CA GLY A 156 -0.72 -21.78 26.03
C GLY A 156 0.32 -21.20 25.06
N ALA A 157 1.24 -20.36 25.52
CA ALA A 157 2.38 -19.93 24.73
C ALA A 157 3.25 -21.12 24.32
N VAL A 158 3.67 -21.19 23.07
CA VAL A 158 4.50 -22.28 22.52
C VAL A 158 5.93 -22.22 23.04
N ALA A 159 6.45 -21.00 23.22
CA ALA A 159 7.78 -20.76 23.76
C ALA A 159 7.75 -19.50 24.63
N PHE A 160 8.44 -19.52 25.76
CA PHE A 160 8.50 -18.41 26.68
C PHE A 160 9.88 -18.39 27.35
N GLY A 161 10.27 -17.22 27.87
CA GLY A 161 11.57 -16.99 28.52
C GLY A 161 12.31 -15.82 27.89
N GLU A 162 13.52 -15.56 28.36
CA GLU A 162 14.37 -14.48 27.85
C GLU A 162 15.59 -15.08 27.13
N GLU A 163 16.59 -15.58 27.85
CA GLU A 163 17.83 -16.11 27.25
C GLU A 163 17.56 -17.41 26.48
N SER A 164 16.78 -18.32 27.06
CA SER A 164 16.39 -19.59 26.42
C SER A 164 15.71 -19.38 25.07
N LEU A 165 14.83 -18.36 24.97
CA LEU A 165 14.16 -18.01 23.71
C LEU A 165 15.11 -17.33 22.72
N PHE A 166 16.03 -16.49 23.20
CA PHE A 166 17.03 -15.83 22.33
C PHE A 166 17.97 -16.85 21.70
N ASP A 167 18.41 -17.86 22.45
CA ASP A 167 19.26 -18.91 21.94
C ASP A 167 18.50 -19.81 20.95
N LEU A 168 17.25 -20.13 21.22
CA LEU A 168 16.39 -20.82 20.27
C LEU A 168 16.29 -20.06 18.94
N ILE A 169 16.09 -18.74 18.97
CA ILE A 169 16.01 -17.90 17.77
C ILE A 169 17.34 -17.84 17.02
N ARG A 170 18.48 -17.77 17.72
CA ARG A 170 19.83 -17.74 17.12
C ARG A 170 20.21 -19.06 16.47
N ASN A 171 19.91 -20.17 17.14
CA ASN A 171 20.30 -21.51 16.71
C ASN A 171 19.41 -22.05 15.58
N THR A 172 18.17 -21.57 15.47
CA THR A 172 17.24 -22.04 14.45
C THR A 172 17.51 -21.37 13.11
N LYS A 173 18.20 -22.07 12.20
CA LYS A 173 18.43 -21.62 10.80
C LYS A 173 17.18 -21.71 9.90
N GLY A 174 16.13 -22.42 10.35
CA GLY A 174 14.91 -22.73 9.63
C GLY A 174 13.69 -21.90 10.03
N PRO A 175 12.48 -22.44 9.76
CA PRO A 175 11.24 -21.84 10.23
C PRO A 175 11.17 -21.92 11.76
N LEU A 176 10.81 -20.80 12.40
CA LEU A 176 10.62 -20.76 13.85
C LEU A 176 9.36 -21.54 14.25
N PRO A 177 9.32 -22.15 15.44
CA PRO A 177 8.15 -22.89 15.92
C PRO A 177 6.94 -21.99 16.19
N PHE A 178 7.13 -20.68 16.20
CA PHE A 178 6.10 -19.68 16.44
C PHE A 178 5.96 -18.73 15.24
N ASN A 179 4.77 -18.14 15.09
CA ASN A 179 4.43 -17.17 14.06
C ASN A 179 4.08 -15.78 14.62
N ARG A 180 4.03 -15.65 15.93
CA ARG A 180 3.79 -14.37 16.64
C ARG A 180 4.75 -14.27 17.81
N LEU A 181 5.22 -13.05 18.10
CA LEU A 181 6.13 -12.79 19.20
C LEU A 181 5.66 -11.58 20.00
N ILE A 182 5.49 -11.76 21.30
CA ILE A 182 5.13 -10.73 22.27
C ILE A 182 6.33 -10.51 23.17
N CYS A 183 6.55 -9.29 23.62
CA CYS A 183 7.58 -8.93 24.58
C CYS A 183 6.94 -8.25 25.77
N HIS A 184 7.30 -8.68 26.98
CA HIS A 184 6.97 -7.95 28.19
C HIS A 184 7.79 -6.66 28.25
N SER A 185 7.21 -5.58 28.79
CA SER A 185 7.88 -4.25 28.84
C SER A 185 9.22 -4.29 29.53
N ASP A 186 9.38 -5.11 30.58
CA ASP A 186 10.61 -5.19 31.39
C ASP A 186 11.74 -5.94 30.68
N SER A 187 11.42 -6.77 29.68
CA SER A 187 12.39 -7.48 28.85
C SER A 187 12.77 -6.74 27.56
N GLU A 188 12.20 -5.55 27.32
CA GLU A 188 12.55 -4.73 26.15
C GLU A 188 14.06 -4.38 26.10
N PRO A 189 14.75 -3.99 27.20
CA PRO A 189 16.19 -3.71 27.18
C PRO A 189 17.03 -4.95 26.82
N ALA A 190 16.65 -6.13 27.29
CA ALA A 190 17.32 -7.38 26.95
C ALA A 190 17.16 -7.75 25.49
N LEU A 191 15.95 -7.59 24.95
CA LEU A 191 15.67 -7.78 23.51
C LEU A 191 16.53 -6.87 22.64
N LYS A 192 16.74 -5.59 23.04
CA LYS A 192 17.59 -4.65 22.32
C LYS A 192 19.07 -5.06 22.37
N LYS A 193 19.55 -5.55 23.51
CA LYS A 193 20.93 -6.04 23.67
C LYS A 193 21.17 -7.32 22.87
N ALA A 194 20.18 -8.21 22.75
CA ALA A 194 20.27 -9.47 22.04
C ALA A 194 20.48 -9.35 20.52
N ASN A 195 20.26 -8.16 19.94
CA ASN A 195 20.45 -7.85 18.50
C ASN A 195 19.77 -8.83 17.52
N LEU A 196 18.58 -9.33 17.86
CA LEU A 196 17.83 -10.32 17.07
C LEU A 196 17.16 -9.73 15.84
N GLY A 197 17.31 -8.43 15.59
CA GLY A 197 16.69 -7.73 14.47
C GLY A 197 17.02 -8.29 13.08
N ARG A 198 18.21 -8.88 12.90
CA ARG A 198 18.62 -9.52 11.64
C ARG A 198 17.82 -10.78 11.33
N VAL A 199 17.40 -11.54 12.34
CA VAL A 199 16.64 -12.77 12.18
C VAL A 199 15.13 -12.51 12.18
N LEU A 200 14.65 -11.71 13.14
CA LEU A 200 13.23 -11.44 13.33
C LEU A 200 12.69 -10.35 12.37
N GLY A 201 13.54 -9.41 11.95
CA GLY A 201 13.15 -8.29 11.08
C GLY A 201 12.60 -8.73 9.73
N PRO A 202 13.33 -9.54 8.93
CA PRO A 202 12.84 -10.05 7.64
C PRO A 202 11.56 -10.88 7.76
N LYS A 203 11.41 -11.63 8.86
CA LYS A 203 10.22 -12.45 9.16
C LYS A 203 9.03 -11.61 9.67
N GLY A 204 9.23 -10.32 9.95
CA GLY A 204 8.18 -9.42 10.49
C GLY A 204 7.76 -9.73 11.93
N LEU A 205 8.57 -10.50 12.68
CA LEU A 205 8.28 -10.95 14.05
C LEU A 205 8.88 -10.05 15.12
N MET A 206 9.66 -9.02 14.74
CA MET A 206 10.32 -8.14 15.72
C MET A 206 9.29 -7.35 16.54
N PRO A 207 9.26 -7.50 17.87
CA PRO A 207 8.37 -6.73 18.72
C PRO A 207 8.68 -5.23 18.66
N SER A 208 7.63 -4.40 18.66
CA SER A 208 7.77 -2.95 18.67
C SER A 208 6.59 -2.28 19.34
N ILE A 209 6.82 -1.12 19.93
CA ILE A 209 5.77 -0.26 20.50
C ILE A 209 4.77 0.16 19.41
N LYS A 210 5.25 0.39 18.17
CA LYS A 210 4.39 0.81 17.04
C LYS A 210 3.38 -0.25 16.58
N THR A 211 3.66 -1.52 16.84
CA THR A 211 2.77 -2.65 16.53
C THR A 211 2.03 -3.15 17.77
N ASN A 212 2.15 -2.44 18.89
CA ASN A 212 1.59 -2.81 20.19
C ASN A 212 1.92 -4.26 20.60
N THR A 213 3.15 -4.72 20.29
CA THR A 213 3.62 -6.06 20.64
C THR A 213 4.52 -6.07 21.87
N ILE A 214 4.78 -4.90 22.44
CA ILE A 214 5.43 -4.73 23.74
C ILE A 214 4.34 -4.28 24.72
N THR A 215 4.07 -5.08 25.72
CA THR A 215 2.95 -4.85 26.67
C THR A 215 3.31 -5.29 28.08
N ARG A 216 2.58 -4.77 29.07
CA ARG A 216 2.63 -5.23 30.47
C ARG A 216 1.66 -6.37 30.74
N SER A 217 0.53 -6.42 30.00
CA SER A 217 -0.52 -7.43 30.16
C SER A 217 -0.39 -8.47 29.05
N ILE A 218 0.19 -9.62 29.35
CA ILE A 218 0.38 -10.73 28.40
C ILE A 218 -0.94 -11.40 28.05
N PRO A 219 -1.85 -11.73 29.00
CA PRO A 219 -3.08 -12.44 28.68
C PRO A 219 -3.98 -11.67 27.70
N ALA A 220 -4.18 -10.38 27.94
CA ALA A 220 -4.98 -9.53 27.05
C ALA A 220 -4.40 -9.50 25.64
N MET A 221 -3.07 -9.37 25.54
CA MET A 221 -2.39 -9.31 24.24
C MET A 221 -2.42 -10.66 23.51
N MET A 222 -2.27 -11.76 24.21
CA MET A 222 -2.39 -13.08 23.60
C MET A 222 -3.79 -13.30 23.04
N HIS A 223 -4.81 -12.94 23.81
CA HIS A 223 -6.21 -13.01 23.35
C HIS A 223 -6.45 -12.14 22.11
N ASP A 224 -5.89 -10.93 22.09
CA ASP A 224 -6.01 -10.04 20.94
C ASP A 224 -5.22 -10.50 19.71
N MET A 225 -4.17 -11.30 19.91
CA MET A 225 -3.38 -11.85 18.81
C MET A 225 -3.98 -13.10 18.18
N VAL A 226 -4.77 -13.86 18.91
CA VAL A 226 -5.46 -15.02 18.36
C VAL A 226 -6.50 -14.55 17.34
N GLY A 227 -6.39 -15.01 16.11
CA GLY A 227 -7.28 -14.61 15.01
C GLY A 227 -7.05 -13.20 14.45
N ALA A 228 -6.05 -12.47 14.95
CA ALA A 228 -5.70 -11.15 14.40
C ALA A 228 -4.74 -11.27 13.22
N GLU A 229 -4.97 -10.48 12.20
CA GLU A 229 -4.10 -10.35 11.03
C GLU A 229 -3.44 -8.97 10.97
N ASN A 230 -2.16 -8.96 10.56
CA ASN A 230 -1.43 -7.72 10.37
C ASN A 230 -1.52 -7.29 8.91
N TYR A 231 -1.81 -6.02 8.69
CA TYR A 231 -1.80 -5.46 7.35
C TYR A 231 -0.84 -4.27 7.26
N ARG A 232 -0.33 -4.08 6.07
CA ARG A 232 0.57 -2.96 5.75
C ARG A 232 0.35 -2.51 4.32
N GLU A 233 0.26 -1.20 4.15
CA GLU A 233 0.26 -0.58 2.84
C GLU A 233 1.61 -0.79 2.15
N ARG A 234 1.57 -1.31 0.91
CA ARG A 234 2.74 -1.43 0.03
C ARG A 234 2.36 -0.90 -1.35
N ILE A 235 3.11 0.08 -1.83
CA ILE A 235 2.90 0.67 -3.17
C ILE A 235 1.44 1.14 -3.36
N GLY A 236 0.86 1.78 -2.32
CA GLY A 236 -0.51 2.29 -2.37
C GLY A 236 -1.59 1.21 -2.40
N ALA A 237 -1.28 -0.02 -1.99
CA ALA A 237 -2.26 -1.08 -1.83
C ALA A 237 -2.07 -1.81 -0.50
N ILE A 238 -3.18 -2.17 0.13
CA ILE A 238 -3.23 -3.09 1.28
C ILE A 238 -3.76 -4.41 0.76
N ARG A 239 -3.02 -5.48 0.98
CA ARG A 239 -3.45 -6.85 0.65
C ARG A 239 -3.48 -7.68 1.92
N MET A 240 -4.59 -8.39 2.12
CA MET A 240 -4.82 -9.22 3.30
C MET A 240 -5.77 -10.37 2.98
N PRO A 241 -5.52 -11.59 3.49
CA PRO A 241 -6.50 -12.66 3.44
C PRO A 241 -7.68 -12.32 4.35
N ILE A 242 -8.90 -12.53 3.88
CA ILE A 242 -10.14 -12.19 4.60
C ILE A 242 -11.08 -13.37 4.82
N GLY A 243 -10.82 -14.50 4.21
CA GLY A 243 -11.65 -15.69 4.39
C GLY A 243 -11.12 -16.89 3.63
N ASN A 244 -11.64 -18.06 3.95
CA ASN A 244 -11.44 -19.27 3.17
C ASN A 244 -12.55 -19.40 2.14
N ILE A 245 -12.34 -20.19 1.10
CA ILE A 245 -13.34 -20.44 0.06
C ILE A 245 -14.65 -20.99 0.63
N GLN A 246 -14.60 -21.69 1.74
CA GLN A 246 -15.77 -22.25 2.44
C GLN A 246 -16.65 -21.21 3.14
N PHE A 247 -16.18 -19.95 3.28
CA PHE A 247 -16.96 -18.92 3.98
C PHE A 247 -18.25 -18.60 3.24
N THR A 248 -19.31 -18.38 4.02
CA THR A 248 -20.56 -17.90 3.48
C THR A 248 -20.46 -16.45 3.01
N PRO A 249 -21.28 -16.00 2.05
CA PRO A 249 -21.24 -14.62 1.57
C PRO A 249 -21.44 -13.57 2.69
N LYS A 250 -22.25 -13.88 3.70
CA LYS A 250 -22.47 -13.01 4.87
C LYS A 250 -21.20 -12.86 5.70
N GLN A 251 -20.55 -13.97 6.04
CA GLN A 251 -19.28 -13.96 6.79
C GLN A 251 -18.21 -13.15 6.09
N LEU A 252 -18.08 -13.33 4.78
CA LEU A 252 -17.12 -12.58 3.99
C LEU A 252 -17.48 -11.09 3.93
N ALA A 253 -18.75 -10.75 3.76
CA ALA A 253 -19.22 -9.38 3.76
C ALA A 253 -18.93 -8.66 5.09
N ASP A 254 -19.15 -9.34 6.21
CA ASP A 254 -18.88 -8.77 7.54
C ASP A 254 -17.38 -8.54 7.77
N ASN A 255 -16.54 -9.49 7.36
CA ASN A 255 -15.08 -9.32 7.39
C ASN A 255 -14.62 -8.13 6.53
N ILE A 256 -15.16 -7.98 5.32
CA ILE A 256 -14.86 -6.85 4.42
C ILE A 256 -15.27 -5.52 5.06
N LYS A 257 -16.48 -5.43 5.62
CA LYS A 257 -16.98 -4.21 6.27
C LYS A 257 -16.08 -3.78 7.43
N VAL A 258 -15.71 -4.72 8.30
CA VAL A 258 -14.86 -4.44 9.46
C VAL A 258 -13.48 -3.98 9.00
N LEU A 259 -12.89 -4.63 7.99
CA LEU A 259 -11.60 -4.21 7.45
C LEU A 259 -11.65 -2.80 6.85
N ILE A 260 -12.64 -2.52 6.01
CA ILE A 260 -12.79 -1.20 5.38
C ILE A 260 -12.99 -0.11 6.45
N SER A 261 -13.81 -0.36 7.47
CA SER A 261 -14.05 0.59 8.56
C SER A 261 -12.77 0.87 9.35
N HIS A 262 -12.00 -0.17 9.66
CA HIS A 262 -10.74 -0.04 10.37
C HIS A 262 -9.67 0.71 9.55
N VAL A 263 -9.57 0.43 8.25
CA VAL A 263 -8.66 1.13 7.35
C VAL A 263 -9.06 2.60 7.18
N LYS A 264 -10.36 2.91 7.05
CA LYS A 264 -10.86 4.29 7.01
C LYS A 264 -10.52 5.06 8.29
N GLY A 265 -10.68 4.44 9.47
CA GLY A 265 -10.27 5.04 10.74
C GLY A 265 -8.77 5.36 10.79
N ASN A 266 -7.92 4.47 10.28
CA ASN A 266 -6.48 4.75 10.19
C ASN A 266 -6.13 5.83 9.15
N ILE A 267 -6.92 5.96 8.08
CA ILE A 267 -6.78 7.05 7.09
C ILE A 267 -7.09 8.39 7.77
N THR A 268 -8.18 8.47 8.53
CA THR A 268 -8.58 9.71 9.24
C THR A 268 -7.50 10.17 10.23
N ILE A 269 -6.87 9.25 10.97
CA ILE A 269 -5.75 9.58 11.88
C ILE A 269 -4.55 10.18 11.12
N LEU A 270 -4.34 9.80 9.86
CA LEU A 270 -3.22 10.27 9.04
C LEU A 270 -3.57 11.47 8.17
N GLU A 271 -4.83 11.93 8.16
CA GLU A 271 -5.33 12.99 7.27
C GLU A 271 -4.57 14.31 7.45
N ASP A 272 -4.20 14.65 8.69
CA ASP A 272 -3.42 15.84 9.02
C ASP A 272 -2.05 15.87 8.32
N ARG A 273 -1.48 14.71 8.05
CA ARG A 273 -0.14 14.58 7.44
C ARG A 273 -0.18 14.33 5.94
N CYS A 274 -1.14 13.54 5.49
CA CYS A 274 -1.22 13.12 4.10
C CYS A 274 -2.64 12.67 3.77
N ARG A 275 -3.25 13.33 2.80
CA ARG A 275 -4.56 12.92 2.30
C ARG A 275 -4.45 11.57 1.59
N LYS A 276 -5.26 10.64 2.00
CA LYS A 276 -5.38 9.30 1.42
C LYS A 276 -6.85 9.02 1.14
N ASP A 277 -7.14 8.49 -0.03
CA ASP A 277 -8.50 8.13 -0.44
C ASP A 277 -8.52 6.65 -0.85
N LEU A 278 -9.53 5.91 -0.41
CA LEU A 278 -9.79 4.56 -0.91
C LEU A 278 -10.39 4.67 -2.31
N VAL A 279 -9.72 4.07 -3.30
CA VAL A 279 -10.11 4.18 -4.71
C VAL A 279 -10.90 2.97 -5.17
N GLU A 280 -10.43 1.77 -4.81
CA GLU A 280 -10.98 0.52 -5.33
C GLU A 280 -10.79 -0.60 -4.31
N VAL A 281 -11.76 -1.51 -4.30
CA VAL A 281 -11.75 -2.73 -3.50
C VAL A 281 -11.78 -3.90 -4.47
N VAL A 282 -10.75 -4.72 -4.46
CA VAL A 282 -10.62 -5.88 -5.35
C VAL A 282 -10.61 -7.16 -4.52
N LEU A 283 -11.48 -8.08 -4.86
CA LEU A 283 -11.51 -9.44 -4.30
C LEU A 283 -10.79 -10.38 -5.27
N SER A 284 -9.89 -11.19 -4.75
CA SER A 284 -9.17 -12.22 -5.49
C SER A 284 -9.09 -13.50 -4.66
N SER A 285 -8.69 -14.60 -5.28
CA SER A 285 -8.27 -15.80 -4.56
C SER A 285 -6.75 -15.96 -4.68
N SER A 286 -6.22 -16.95 -3.97
CA SER A 286 -4.77 -17.24 -3.98
C SER A 286 -4.20 -17.47 -5.38
N ARG A 287 -5.00 -18.02 -6.31
CA ARG A 287 -4.61 -18.35 -7.69
C ARG A 287 -5.54 -17.75 -8.75
N GLY A 288 -6.72 -17.25 -8.34
CA GLY A 288 -7.73 -16.72 -9.24
C GLY A 288 -7.51 -15.26 -9.65
N PRO A 289 -8.30 -14.79 -10.61
CA PRO A 289 -8.29 -13.39 -11.03
C PRO A 289 -8.79 -12.45 -9.93
N GLY A 290 -8.57 -11.15 -10.11
CA GLY A 290 -9.08 -10.11 -9.20
C GLY A 290 -10.33 -9.46 -9.76
N PHE A 291 -11.40 -9.40 -8.98
CA PHE A 291 -12.66 -8.75 -9.31
C PHE A 291 -12.84 -7.46 -8.51
N SER A 292 -13.11 -6.36 -9.19
CA SER A 292 -13.46 -5.09 -8.56
C SER A 292 -14.88 -5.15 -8.02
N LEU A 293 -15.06 -4.76 -6.74
CA LEU A 293 -16.36 -4.83 -6.08
C LEU A 293 -17.12 -3.49 -6.18
N ASN A 294 -18.41 -3.56 -6.46
CA ASN A 294 -19.33 -2.41 -6.47
C ASN A 294 -19.93 -2.07 -5.09
N GLY A 295 -19.69 -2.90 -4.08
CA GLY A 295 -20.24 -2.75 -2.73
C GLY A 295 -21.61 -3.40 -2.51
N ALA A 296 -22.24 -3.96 -3.55
CA ALA A 296 -23.47 -4.72 -3.44
C ALA A 296 -23.19 -6.17 -3.00
N LEU A 297 -24.09 -6.76 -2.20
CA LEU A 297 -23.98 -8.16 -1.81
C LEU A 297 -24.37 -9.09 -2.97
N ALA A 298 -25.49 -8.81 -3.60
CA ALA A 298 -26.01 -9.57 -4.74
C ALA A 298 -26.23 -8.65 -5.94
N SER A 299 -26.16 -9.21 -7.15
CA SER A 299 -26.56 -8.51 -8.37
C SER A 299 -28.08 -8.30 -8.39
N VAL A 300 -28.51 -7.19 -8.98
CA VAL A 300 -29.94 -6.87 -9.11
C VAL A 300 -30.65 -7.84 -10.04
N ASP A 301 -29.94 -8.36 -11.05
CA ASP A 301 -30.48 -9.18 -12.12
C ASP A 301 -30.32 -10.69 -11.88
N ASP A 302 -29.73 -11.11 -10.75
CA ASP A 302 -29.38 -12.51 -10.51
C ASP A 302 -30.29 -13.16 -9.47
N LYS A 303 -30.80 -14.36 -9.83
CA LYS A 303 -31.60 -15.22 -8.94
C LYS A 303 -30.76 -15.96 -7.88
N LEU A 304 -29.47 -15.64 -7.79
CA LEU A 304 -28.56 -16.23 -6.81
C LEU A 304 -28.92 -15.78 -5.39
N THR A 305 -29.26 -16.75 -4.56
CA THR A 305 -29.45 -16.51 -3.13
C THR A 305 -28.17 -16.88 -2.35
N PRO A 306 -27.95 -16.28 -1.18
CA PRO A 306 -26.80 -16.67 -0.34
C PRO A 306 -26.74 -18.16 0.00
N ALA A 307 -27.89 -18.84 0.01
CA ALA A 307 -27.97 -20.29 0.25
C ALA A 307 -27.30 -21.12 -0.84
N HIS A 308 -27.37 -20.70 -2.10
CA HIS A 308 -26.72 -21.41 -3.20
C HIS A 308 -25.20 -21.44 -3.09
N LEU A 309 -24.60 -20.42 -2.46
CA LEU A 309 -23.15 -20.35 -2.24
C LEU A 309 -22.71 -20.98 -0.91
N SER A 310 -23.62 -21.21 0.02
CA SER A 310 -23.29 -21.89 1.27
C SER A 310 -23.27 -23.43 1.14
N MET A 311 -23.89 -23.98 0.11
CA MET A 311 -23.97 -25.43 -0.12
C MET A 311 -22.91 -25.98 -1.09
N ALA A 312 -22.13 -25.12 -1.74
CA ALA A 312 -21.19 -25.57 -2.76
C ALA A 312 -19.80 -25.78 -2.13
N MET A 313 -19.59 -26.96 -1.55
CA MET A 313 -18.33 -27.76 -1.55
C MET A 313 -18.43 -28.91 -0.58
#